data_22c749e475704d2228b560336ef840a4
#
_entry.id   22c749e475704d2228b560336ef840a4
#
_cell.length_a   1.000
_cell.length_b   1.000
_cell.length_c   1.000
_cell.angle_alpha   90.00
_cell.angle_beta   90.00
_cell.angle_gamma   90.00
#
_symmetry.space_group_name_H-M   'P 1'
#
loop_
_entity.id
_entity.type
_entity.pdbx_description
1 polymer ?
#
loop_
_entity_poly.entity_id
_entity_poly.type
_entity_poly.pdbx_seq_one_letter_code
_entity_poly.pdbx_strand_id
1 'polypeptide(L)'
;MGDYQVRFCERLGVRILLPTRPKWRCQYHIVFAPKYRRQIIYGKYKVQIGKILREICIRNNVEIIEANACIDHIHMLVTIPPKISVSKFMGILKGKSSLMIFDRFANLKYKYGNRHFWCRGYYVDTVGRNKTAITKYIQNQLQEDQIVEQISIKEYIDPFTGEQVKRRK
;
A
#
# COMPACT_ATOMS: atom_id res chain seq x y z
N MET A 1 -26.83 29.19 0.69
CA MET A 1 -26.81 27.74 1.04
C MET A 1 -25.80 27.40 2.12
N GLY A 2 -25.51 28.31 3.06
CA GLY A 2 -24.47 28.16 4.09
C GLY A 2 -24.94 27.92 5.52
N ASP A 3 -26.20 28.20 5.83
CA ASP A 3 -26.62 28.35 7.23
C ASP A 3 -27.22 27.11 7.91
N TYR A 4 -27.53 26.05 7.19
CA TYR A 4 -28.19 24.88 7.78
C TYR A 4 -27.26 24.01 8.63
N GLN A 5 -26.01 23.87 8.29
CA GLN A 5 -25.06 23.06 9.06
C GLN A 5 -24.61 23.74 10.34
N VAL A 6 -24.49 25.06 10.36
CA VAL A 6 -24.06 25.83 11.52
C VAL A 6 -25.11 25.78 12.64
N ARG A 7 -26.40 25.92 12.31
CA ARG A 7 -27.50 25.87 13.28
C ARG A 7 -27.68 24.48 13.92
N PHE A 8 -27.39 23.40 13.20
CA PHE A 8 -27.50 22.05 13.75
C PHE A 8 -26.41 21.79 14.81
N CYS A 9 -25.20 22.30 14.59
CA CYS A 9 -24.08 22.14 15.52
C CYS A 9 -24.21 23.02 16.79
N GLU A 10 -24.79 24.20 16.67
CA GLU A 10 -25.07 25.06 17.83
C GLU A 10 -26.07 24.45 18.81
N ARG A 11 -27.08 23.75 18.31
CA ARG A 11 -28.04 23.03 19.14
C ARG A 11 -27.46 21.89 19.98
N LEU A 12 -26.34 21.30 19.51
CA LEU A 12 -25.64 20.20 20.20
C LEU A 12 -24.50 20.68 21.11
N GLY A 13 -24.33 21.99 21.29
CA GLY A 13 -23.26 22.55 22.12
C GLY A 13 -21.83 22.27 21.59
N VAL A 14 -21.68 21.83 20.34
CA VAL A 14 -20.38 21.55 19.72
C VAL A 14 -19.81 22.82 19.13
N ARG A 15 -18.77 23.41 19.75
CA ARG A 15 -17.97 24.48 19.17
C ARG A 15 -17.18 23.95 17.97
N ILE A 16 -17.66 24.22 16.76
CA ILE A 16 -16.90 23.96 15.54
C ILE A 16 -16.01 25.17 15.31
N LEU A 17 -14.69 25.00 15.50
CA LEU A 17 -13.70 26.01 15.12
C LEU A 17 -13.63 26.05 13.59
N LEU A 18 -14.10 27.14 12.98
CA LEU A 18 -13.93 27.43 11.55
C LEU A 18 -12.50 27.95 11.28
N PRO A 19 -11.91 27.59 10.14
CA PRO A 19 -12.40 26.73 9.07
C PRO A 19 -12.10 25.26 9.33
N THR A 20 -13.14 24.46 9.46
CA THR A 20 -12.99 23.00 9.60
C THR A 20 -12.59 22.39 8.26
N ARG A 21 -11.28 22.19 8.04
CA ARG A 21 -10.87 21.27 6.99
C ARG A 21 -11.40 19.89 7.31
N PRO A 22 -12.07 19.21 6.39
CA PRO A 22 -12.57 17.86 6.65
C PRO A 22 -11.42 16.97 7.10
N LYS A 23 -11.50 16.47 8.33
CA LYS A 23 -10.54 15.50 8.87
C LYS A 23 -11.11 14.11 8.62
N TRP A 24 -10.35 13.28 7.93
CA TRP A 24 -10.72 11.89 7.65
C TRP A 24 -9.54 10.97 7.98
N ARG A 25 -9.87 9.74 8.34
CA ARG A 25 -8.89 8.73 8.70
C ARG A 25 -9.31 7.40 8.07
N CYS A 26 -9.24 7.34 6.75
CA CYS A 26 -9.58 6.17 5.96
C CYS A 26 -8.34 5.32 5.73
N GLN A 27 -7.97 4.51 6.72
CA GLN A 27 -6.79 3.66 6.71
C GLN A 27 -7.17 2.21 6.48
N TYR A 28 -6.44 1.56 5.59
CA TYR A 28 -6.72 0.19 5.17
C TYR A 28 -5.43 -0.62 5.15
N HIS A 29 -5.49 -1.83 5.72
CA HIS A 29 -4.49 -2.85 5.49
C HIS A 29 -4.93 -3.69 4.30
N ILE A 30 -4.11 -3.72 3.26
CA ILE A 30 -4.41 -4.38 1.99
C ILE A 30 -3.33 -5.43 1.72
N VAL A 31 -3.77 -6.65 1.35
CA VAL A 31 -2.87 -7.74 0.94
C VAL A 31 -3.26 -8.22 -0.44
N PHE A 32 -2.31 -8.30 -1.35
CA PHE A 32 -2.52 -8.80 -2.70
C PHE A 32 -1.27 -9.51 -3.23
N ALA A 33 -1.45 -10.40 -4.20
CA ALA A 33 -0.43 -11.32 -4.65
C ALA A 33 -0.30 -11.34 -6.19
N PRO A 34 0.86 -11.71 -6.73
CA PRO A 34 1.02 -12.06 -8.13
C PRO A 34 0.09 -13.22 -8.52
N LYS A 35 -0.25 -13.30 -9.80
CA LYS A 35 -1.08 -14.39 -10.34
C LYS A 35 -0.44 -15.74 -10.03
N TYR A 36 -1.25 -16.67 -9.49
CA TYR A 36 -0.83 -17.99 -9.02
C TYR A 36 0.15 -17.95 -7.83
N ARG A 37 0.20 -16.86 -7.04
CA ARG A 37 1.13 -16.69 -5.93
C ARG A 37 2.58 -17.04 -6.30
N ARG A 38 2.99 -16.66 -7.50
CA ARG A 38 4.35 -16.94 -7.96
C ARG A 38 5.35 -16.15 -7.13
N GLN A 39 6.38 -16.84 -6.66
CA GLN A 39 7.51 -16.25 -5.94
C GLN A 39 8.40 -15.48 -6.93
N ILE A 40 8.09 -14.20 -7.15
CA ILE A 40 8.77 -13.35 -8.13
C ILE A 40 9.19 -12.00 -7.57
N ILE A 41 8.68 -11.64 -6.38
CA ILE A 41 8.96 -10.35 -5.75
C ILE A 41 10.25 -10.46 -4.93
N TYR A 42 11.40 -10.62 -5.60
CA TYR A 42 12.71 -10.69 -4.95
C TYR A 42 13.77 -9.91 -5.74
N GLY A 43 14.90 -9.61 -5.11
CA GLY A 43 16.03 -8.92 -5.71
C GLY A 43 15.62 -7.64 -6.46
N LYS A 44 16.07 -7.49 -7.70
CA LYS A 44 15.77 -6.33 -8.56
C LYS A 44 14.28 -6.12 -8.82
N TYR A 45 13.48 -7.20 -8.85
CA TYR A 45 12.04 -7.09 -9.06
C TYR A 45 11.34 -6.46 -7.86
N LYS A 46 11.70 -6.86 -6.63
CA LYS A 46 11.16 -6.30 -5.38
C LYS A 46 11.30 -4.77 -5.35
N VAL A 47 12.51 -4.27 -5.56
CA VAL A 47 12.81 -2.83 -5.56
C VAL A 47 12.02 -2.08 -6.63
N GLN A 48 11.96 -2.62 -7.85
CA GLN A 48 11.29 -1.93 -8.95
C GLN A 48 9.76 -1.97 -8.83
N ILE A 49 9.19 -3.08 -8.37
CA ILE A 49 7.75 -3.20 -8.09
C ILE A 49 7.37 -2.21 -6.98
N GLY A 50 8.14 -2.12 -5.90
CA GLY A 50 7.91 -1.15 -4.84
C GLY A 50 7.91 0.29 -5.33
N LYS A 51 8.89 0.68 -6.17
CA LYS A 51 8.95 2.01 -6.78
C LYS A 51 7.71 2.30 -7.64
N ILE A 52 7.29 1.34 -8.46
CA ILE A 52 6.09 1.47 -9.31
C ILE A 52 4.83 1.67 -8.46
N LEU A 53 4.64 0.85 -7.42
CA LEU A 53 3.47 0.94 -6.54
C LEU A 53 3.44 2.28 -5.81
N ARG A 54 4.59 2.73 -5.28
CA ARG A 54 4.73 4.04 -4.64
C ARG A 54 4.35 5.18 -5.57
N GLU A 55 4.86 5.16 -6.80
CA GLU A 55 4.55 6.18 -7.81
C GLU A 55 3.03 6.26 -8.10
N ILE A 56 2.38 5.10 -8.24
CA ILE A 56 0.92 5.05 -8.47
C ILE A 56 0.16 5.59 -7.25
N CYS A 57 0.58 5.26 -6.03
CA CYS A 57 -0.03 5.79 -4.80
C CYS A 57 0.07 7.31 -4.74
N ILE A 58 1.25 7.89 -4.98
CA ILE A 58 1.47 9.34 -5.00
C ILE A 58 0.56 10.01 -6.03
N ARG A 59 0.48 9.49 -7.25
CA ARG A 59 -0.37 10.04 -8.33
C ARG A 59 -1.87 10.01 -8.00
N ASN A 60 -2.30 9.15 -7.07
CA ASN A 60 -3.70 9.05 -6.64
C ASN A 60 -3.95 9.69 -5.26
N ASN A 61 -3.00 10.44 -4.71
CA ASN A 61 -3.06 11.03 -3.37
C ASN A 61 -3.33 9.98 -2.28
N VAL A 62 -2.79 8.79 -2.43
CA VAL A 62 -2.83 7.70 -1.44
C VAL A 62 -1.50 7.69 -0.72
N GLU A 63 -1.56 7.87 0.60
CA GLU A 63 -0.39 7.83 1.47
C GLU A 63 -0.08 6.40 1.88
N ILE A 64 1.16 5.96 1.68
CA ILE A 64 1.66 4.69 2.21
C ILE A 64 2.21 4.96 3.61
N ILE A 65 1.60 4.34 4.63
CA ILE A 65 2.05 4.43 6.03
C ILE A 65 3.16 3.41 6.29
N GLU A 66 2.91 2.18 5.84
CA GLU A 66 3.82 1.05 5.96
C GLU A 66 3.57 0.09 4.80
N ALA A 67 4.60 -0.54 4.27
CA ALA A 67 4.42 -1.58 3.25
C ALA A 67 5.57 -2.59 3.31
N ASN A 68 5.23 -3.85 3.07
CA ASN A 68 6.19 -4.92 2.92
C ASN A 68 5.89 -5.73 1.67
N ALA A 69 6.93 -6.03 0.91
CA ALA A 69 6.88 -6.89 -0.25
C ALA A 69 7.52 -8.24 0.09
N CYS A 70 6.69 -9.25 0.34
CA CYS A 70 7.08 -10.65 0.47
C CYS A 70 7.34 -11.25 -0.91
N ILE A 71 7.97 -12.42 -0.96
CA ILE A 71 8.33 -13.04 -2.24
C ILE A 71 7.13 -13.38 -3.14
N ASP A 72 5.96 -13.65 -2.55
CA ASP A 72 4.74 -14.14 -3.21
C ASP A 72 3.51 -13.24 -2.96
N HIS A 73 3.61 -12.18 -2.14
CA HIS A 73 2.52 -11.25 -1.84
C HIS A 73 3.04 -9.91 -1.31
N ILE A 74 2.14 -8.94 -1.19
CA ILE A 74 2.46 -7.60 -0.69
C ILE A 74 1.45 -7.22 0.37
N HIS A 75 1.95 -6.71 1.51
CA HIS A 75 1.20 -6.01 2.54
C HIS A 75 1.37 -4.51 2.38
N MET A 76 0.27 -3.76 2.43
CA MET A 76 0.30 -2.29 2.42
C MET A 76 -0.69 -1.73 3.44
N LEU A 77 -0.20 -0.85 4.31
CA LEU A 77 -1.03 0.00 5.16
C LEU A 77 -1.09 1.37 4.51
N VAL A 78 -2.27 1.75 4.03
CA VAL A 78 -2.46 2.96 3.23
C VAL A 78 -3.58 3.83 3.77
N THR A 79 -3.47 5.15 3.53
CA THR A 79 -4.54 6.12 3.74
C THR A 79 -5.14 6.48 2.38
N ILE A 80 -6.39 6.10 2.14
CA ILE A 80 -7.09 6.38 0.88
C ILE A 80 -8.05 7.55 1.09
N PRO A 81 -8.00 8.61 0.25
CA PRO A 81 -8.93 9.73 0.37
C PRO A 81 -10.39 9.28 0.15
N PRO A 82 -11.37 9.85 0.90
CA PRO A 82 -12.78 9.42 0.87
C PRO A 82 -13.43 9.45 -0.50
N LYS A 83 -12.93 10.28 -1.40
CA LYS A 83 -13.42 10.41 -2.79
C LYS A 83 -13.12 9.19 -3.67
N ILE A 84 -12.27 8.26 -3.21
CA ILE A 84 -11.85 7.08 -3.97
C ILE A 84 -12.25 5.83 -3.17
N SER A 85 -13.05 4.94 -3.77
CA SER A 85 -13.33 3.65 -3.17
C SER A 85 -12.10 2.74 -3.20
N VAL A 86 -11.97 1.85 -2.21
CA VAL A 86 -10.88 0.86 -2.16
C VAL A 86 -10.83 0.03 -3.44
N SER A 87 -11.99 -0.41 -3.95
CA SER A 87 -12.08 -1.20 -5.18
C SER A 87 -11.57 -0.44 -6.40
N LYS A 88 -11.92 0.85 -6.54
CA LYS A 88 -11.41 1.71 -7.62
C LYS A 88 -9.91 1.89 -7.52
N PHE A 89 -9.40 2.15 -6.32
CA PHE A 89 -7.96 2.27 -6.08
C PHE A 89 -7.23 0.99 -6.44
N MET A 90 -7.70 -0.17 -5.98
CA MET A 90 -7.08 -1.47 -6.29
C MET A 90 -7.10 -1.80 -7.78
N GLY A 91 -8.18 -1.43 -8.48
CA GLY A 91 -8.24 -1.55 -9.94
C GLY A 91 -7.15 -0.72 -10.63
N ILE A 92 -6.97 0.54 -10.22
CA ILE A 92 -5.92 1.44 -10.73
C ILE A 92 -4.52 0.90 -10.38
N LEU A 93 -4.30 0.55 -9.11
CA LEU A 93 -3.01 0.08 -8.61
C LEU A 93 -2.54 -1.16 -9.36
N LYS A 94 -3.38 -2.20 -9.41
CA LYS A 94 -3.05 -3.48 -10.05
C LYS A 94 -2.99 -3.37 -11.58
N GLY A 95 -3.88 -2.62 -12.19
CA GLY A 95 -3.91 -2.42 -13.64
C GLY A 95 -2.68 -1.67 -14.14
N LYS A 96 -2.43 -0.48 -13.61
CA LYS A 96 -1.29 0.35 -14.02
C LYS A 96 0.05 -0.29 -13.69
N SER A 97 0.19 -0.87 -12.47
CA SER A 97 1.44 -1.53 -12.10
C SER A 97 1.74 -2.75 -12.96
N SER A 98 0.72 -3.54 -13.36
CA SER A 98 0.95 -4.66 -14.30
C SER A 98 1.54 -4.20 -15.62
N LEU A 99 1.02 -3.11 -16.21
CA LEU A 99 1.54 -2.54 -17.45
C LEU A 99 2.98 -2.08 -17.27
N MET A 100 3.26 -1.28 -16.24
CA MET A 100 4.59 -0.74 -15.97
C MET A 100 5.62 -1.85 -15.67
N ILE A 101 5.20 -2.94 -14.98
CA ILE A 101 6.05 -4.09 -14.72
C ILE A 101 6.40 -4.81 -16.04
N PHE A 102 5.43 -5.03 -16.93
CA PHE A 102 5.68 -5.69 -18.21
C PHE A 102 6.47 -4.84 -19.20
N ASP A 103 6.32 -3.51 -19.15
CA ASP A 103 7.13 -2.60 -19.94
C ASP A 103 8.59 -2.60 -19.48
N ARG A 104 8.81 -2.64 -18.16
CA ARG A 104 10.16 -2.65 -17.58
C ARG A 104 10.83 -4.02 -17.63
N PHE A 105 10.05 -5.10 -17.57
CA PHE A 105 10.51 -6.48 -17.54
C PHE A 105 9.79 -7.33 -18.62
N ALA A 106 10.18 -7.15 -19.87
CA ALA A 106 9.55 -7.82 -21.01
C ALA A 106 9.54 -9.36 -20.90
N ASN A 107 10.55 -9.96 -20.25
CA ASN A 107 10.63 -11.39 -20.00
C ASN A 107 9.47 -11.92 -19.13
N LEU A 108 8.90 -11.10 -18.24
CA LEU A 108 7.75 -11.48 -17.42
C LEU A 108 6.46 -11.56 -18.23
N LYS A 109 6.35 -10.77 -19.31
CA LYS A 109 5.18 -10.76 -20.20
C LYS A 109 4.90 -12.15 -20.78
N TYR A 110 5.93 -12.85 -21.24
CA TYR A 110 5.79 -14.21 -21.76
C TYR A 110 5.39 -15.23 -20.70
N LYS A 111 5.87 -15.04 -19.45
CA LYS A 111 5.59 -15.94 -18.33
C LYS A 111 4.15 -15.82 -17.80
N TYR A 112 3.49 -14.68 -17.99
CA TYR A 112 2.16 -14.36 -17.44
C TYR A 112 1.02 -14.37 -18.48
N GLY A 113 1.30 -14.67 -19.74
CA GLY A 113 0.34 -14.99 -20.80
C GLY A 113 -0.64 -13.87 -21.19
N ASN A 114 -1.42 -13.31 -20.31
CA ASN A 114 -2.51 -12.38 -20.61
C ASN A 114 -2.35 -10.99 -19.95
N ARG A 115 -1.16 -10.46 -19.85
CA ARG A 115 -0.86 -9.13 -19.28
C ARG A 115 -1.42 -8.88 -17.87
N HIS A 116 -1.84 -9.93 -17.13
CA HIS A 116 -2.30 -9.84 -15.75
C HIS A 116 -1.21 -10.33 -14.81
N PHE A 117 -0.45 -9.39 -14.24
CA PHE A 117 0.60 -9.70 -13.27
C PHE A 117 0.01 -10.13 -11.93
N TRP A 118 -1.04 -9.45 -11.47
CA TRP A 118 -1.69 -9.69 -10.18
C TRP A 118 -2.86 -10.68 -10.28
N CYS A 119 -3.15 -11.40 -9.21
CA CYS A 119 -4.39 -12.18 -9.08
C CYS A 119 -5.60 -11.23 -9.02
N ARG A 120 -6.82 -11.72 -9.30
CA ARG A 120 -8.03 -10.87 -9.28
C ARG A 120 -8.37 -10.38 -7.88
N GLY A 121 -8.31 -11.27 -6.88
CA GLY A 121 -8.64 -10.95 -5.50
C GLY A 121 -7.60 -10.10 -4.79
N TYR A 122 -8.00 -9.54 -3.66
CA TYR A 122 -7.16 -8.92 -2.66
C TYR A 122 -7.90 -9.02 -1.32
N TYR A 123 -7.14 -8.99 -0.23
CA TYR A 123 -7.70 -8.85 1.11
C TYR A 123 -7.65 -7.38 1.50
N VAL A 124 -8.67 -6.89 2.20
CA VAL A 124 -8.69 -5.55 2.77
C VAL A 124 -9.33 -5.59 4.15
N ASP A 125 -8.70 -4.91 5.09
CA ASP A 125 -9.23 -4.66 6.43
C ASP A 125 -9.16 -3.17 6.75
N THR A 126 -10.17 -2.68 7.47
CA THR A 126 -10.24 -1.29 7.89
C THR A 126 -9.48 -1.12 9.19
N VAL A 127 -8.44 -0.28 9.16
CA VAL A 127 -7.60 -0.03 10.33
C VAL A 127 -8.23 1.06 11.20
N GLY A 128 -8.77 0.64 12.33
CA GLY A 128 -9.31 1.54 13.36
C GLY A 128 -8.21 2.15 14.24
N ARG A 129 -8.42 2.12 15.57
CA ARG A 129 -7.47 2.66 16.56
C ARG A 129 -6.18 1.83 16.70
N ASN A 130 -6.16 0.59 16.21
CA ASN A 130 -5.07 -0.38 16.43
C ASN A 130 -3.97 -0.33 15.36
N LYS A 131 -3.69 0.87 14.83
CA LYS A 131 -2.65 1.10 13.81
C LYS A 131 -1.30 0.51 14.19
N THR A 132 -0.90 0.68 15.47
CA THR A 132 0.40 0.23 15.99
C THR A 132 0.56 -1.29 15.89
N ALA A 133 -0.49 -2.07 16.16
CA ALA A 133 -0.44 -3.53 16.06
C ALA A 133 -0.26 -3.98 14.61
N ILE A 134 -0.97 -3.36 13.66
CA ILE A 134 -0.87 -3.69 12.25
C ILE A 134 0.47 -3.28 11.66
N THR A 135 0.99 -2.11 12.03
CA THR A 135 2.33 -1.67 11.61
C THR A 135 3.40 -2.64 12.11
N LYS A 136 3.34 -3.05 13.40
CA LYS A 136 4.26 -4.05 13.96
C LYS A 136 4.17 -5.40 13.23
N TYR A 137 2.95 -5.85 12.92
CA TYR A 137 2.74 -7.08 12.16
C TYR A 137 3.42 -7.02 10.78
N ILE A 138 3.23 -5.94 10.03
CA ILE A 138 3.85 -5.76 8.71
C ILE A 138 5.38 -5.71 8.83
N GLN A 139 5.92 -5.06 9.86
CA GLN A 139 7.37 -5.02 10.13
C GLN A 139 7.94 -6.38 10.51
N ASN A 140 7.21 -7.19 11.28
CA ASN A 140 7.65 -8.55 11.63
C ASN A 140 7.69 -9.46 10.40
N GLN A 141 6.72 -9.36 9.49
CA GLN A 141 6.75 -10.07 8.21
C GLN A 141 8.02 -9.75 7.40
N LEU A 142 8.48 -8.50 7.46
CA LEU A 142 9.75 -8.10 6.84
C LEU A 142 10.95 -8.88 7.39
N GLN A 143 11.00 -9.11 8.70
CA GLN A 143 12.09 -9.85 9.34
C GLN A 143 12.07 -11.33 8.97
N GLU A 144 10.90 -11.94 8.94
CA GLU A 144 10.71 -13.33 8.52
C GLU A 144 11.15 -13.56 7.06
N ASP A 145 10.74 -12.67 6.15
CA ASP A 145 11.12 -12.73 4.75
C ASP A 145 12.63 -12.57 4.54
N GLN A 146 13.28 -11.69 5.31
CA GLN A 146 14.74 -11.51 5.24
C GLN A 146 15.53 -12.77 5.64
N ILE A 147 15.00 -13.54 6.58
CA ILE A 147 15.58 -14.82 6.99
C ILE A 147 15.44 -15.85 5.86
N VAL A 148 14.27 -15.90 5.23
CA VAL A 148 13.98 -16.84 4.13
C VAL A 148 14.77 -16.51 2.85
N GLU A 149 14.96 -15.23 2.54
CA GLU A 149 15.68 -14.79 1.34
C GLU A 149 17.22 -14.80 1.51
N GLN A 150 17.76 -15.09 2.71
CA GLN A 150 19.21 -15.03 3.04
C GLN A 150 19.87 -13.71 2.62
N ILE A 151 19.09 -12.62 2.55
CA ILE A 151 19.60 -11.31 2.17
C ILE A 151 20.36 -10.71 3.35
N SER A 152 21.62 -10.31 3.11
CA SER A 152 22.40 -9.58 4.10
C SER A 152 21.69 -8.28 4.48
N ILE A 153 21.37 -8.10 5.78
CA ILE A 153 20.67 -6.92 6.32
C ILE A 153 21.38 -5.59 5.99
N LYS A 154 22.66 -5.65 5.60
CA LYS A 154 23.44 -4.47 5.22
C LYS A 154 23.05 -3.87 3.87
N GLU A 155 22.42 -4.62 2.99
CA GLU A 155 22.08 -4.18 1.63
C GLU A 155 20.57 -3.97 1.43
N TYR A 156 19.77 -4.14 2.48
CA TYR A 156 18.33 -4.01 2.36
C TYR A 156 17.93 -2.53 2.31
N ILE A 157 17.39 -2.13 1.16
CA ILE A 157 16.73 -0.84 0.97
C ILE A 157 15.23 -1.10 0.88
N ASP A 158 14.45 -0.45 1.75
CA ASP A 158 13.00 -0.53 1.68
C ASP A 158 12.52 -0.01 0.31
N PRO A 159 11.85 -0.84 -0.50
CA PRO A 159 11.43 -0.45 -1.85
C PRO A 159 10.36 0.64 -1.87
N PHE A 160 9.67 0.88 -0.74
CA PHE A 160 8.59 1.87 -0.64
C PHE A 160 9.06 3.21 -0.07
N THR A 161 9.93 3.21 0.93
CA THR A 161 10.47 4.43 1.54
C THR A 161 11.79 4.86 0.93
N GLY A 162 12.55 3.91 0.38
CA GLY A 162 13.90 4.15 -0.14
C GLY A 162 14.95 4.31 0.96
N GLU A 163 14.62 4.02 2.21
CA GLU A 163 15.51 4.13 3.35
C GLU A 163 16.25 2.81 3.62
N GLN A 164 17.48 2.91 4.11
CA GLN A 164 18.20 1.75 4.62
C GLN A 164 17.67 1.36 6.00
N VAL A 165 17.25 0.12 6.17
CA VAL A 165 16.80 -0.40 7.47
C VAL A 165 17.99 -0.52 8.40
N LYS A 166 18.15 0.43 9.34
CA LYS A 166 19.16 0.38 10.39
C LYS A 166 18.79 -0.68 11.44
N ARG A 167 19.74 -1.56 11.77
CA ARG A 167 19.59 -2.48 12.91
C ARG A 167 19.32 -1.68 14.18
N ARG A 168 18.19 -1.93 14.84
CA ARG A 168 18.05 -1.63 16.27
C ARG A 168 18.83 -2.71 17.03
N LYS A 169 19.85 -2.26 17.79
CA LYS A 169 20.56 -3.10 18.76
C LYS A 169 19.62 -3.51 19.89
#